data_df97575dd2dcdaf29fe3ccce6e70ed51
#
_entry.id   df97575dd2dcdaf29fe3ccce6e70ed51
#
_cell.length_a   1.000
_cell.length_b   1.000
_cell.length_c   1.000
_cell.angle_alpha   90.00
_cell.angle_beta   90.00
_cell.angle_gamma   90.00
#
_symmetry.space_group_name_H-M   'P 1'
#
loop_
_entity.id
_entity.type
_entity.pdbx_description
1 polymer ?
#
loop_
_entity_poly.entity_id
_entity_poly.type
_entity_poly.pdbx_seq_one_letter_code
_entity_poly.pdbx_strand_id
1 'polypeptide(L)'
;DVDVQCMGEPREGATAHAENYPEGANAALRVFGADLSMAAAIPKVDLVHSHTWYANLAGHLAGLLNDIPHVVTAHSLEPHRPWKAEQLGGGYRLSSWTEKTAFQGADAVIAVSAGMRKDTLDSYTNLDPDKVHVVKNGIDTEEFKPDPGTDVVTGLGIDLDKPSVVFVGRITRQKGLIHLVRAAEKFDSETQVVLLAGAPDTPEIAKQIGDAFAHLQSGRGNVL
;
A
#
# COMPACT_ATOMS: atom_id res chain seq x y z
N ASP A 1 -25.64 6.56 1.11
CA ASP A 1 -24.82 7.07 0.01
C ASP A 1 -23.37 7.19 0.50
N VAL A 2 -22.40 7.01 -0.39
CA VAL A 2 -20.98 7.15 -0.10
C VAL A 2 -20.42 8.25 -0.99
N ASP A 3 -19.76 9.24 -0.36
CA ASP A 3 -18.96 10.24 -1.06
C ASP A 3 -17.48 9.86 -0.92
N VAL A 4 -16.78 9.72 -2.04
CA VAL A 4 -15.39 9.28 -2.06
C VAL A 4 -14.48 10.47 -2.39
N GLN A 5 -13.57 10.76 -1.47
CA GLN A 5 -12.51 11.76 -1.65
C GLN A 5 -11.18 11.05 -1.90
N CYS A 6 -10.40 11.46 -2.87
CA CYS A 6 -9.12 10.84 -3.16
C CYS A 6 -8.04 11.86 -3.55
N MET A 7 -6.78 11.49 -3.31
CA MET A 7 -5.62 12.22 -3.80
C MET A 7 -5.20 11.67 -5.16
N GLY A 8 -4.76 12.55 -6.06
CA GLY A 8 -4.20 12.19 -7.36
C GLY A 8 -5.13 12.48 -8.53
N GLU A 9 -5.03 11.66 -9.57
CA GLU A 9 -5.78 11.87 -10.82
C GLU A 9 -7.27 11.63 -10.64
N PRO A 10 -8.12 12.35 -11.40
CA PRO A 10 -9.56 12.17 -11.39
C PRO A 10 -9.97 10.71 -11.65
N ARG A 11 -10.98 10.23 -10.91
CA ARG A 11 -11.54 8.88 -11.03
C ARG A 11 -13.05 8.95 -11.05
N GLU A 12 -13.67 8.06 -11.79
CA GLU A 12 -15.13 7.92 -11.77
C GLU A 12 -15.62 7.60 -10.35
N GLY A 13 -16.64 8.30 -9.91
CA GLY A 13 -17.25 8.11 -8.59
C GLY A 13 -16.46 8.67 -7.41
N ALA A 14 -15.41 9.47 -7.65
CA ALA A 14 -14.61 10.10 -6.60
C ALA A 14 -14.27 11.56 -6.90
N THR A 15 -14.21 12.38 -5.87
CA THR A 15 -13.69 13.74 -5.94
C THR A 15 -12.17 13.70 -5.75
N ALA A 16 -11.43 14.09 -6.78
CA ALA A 16 -9.98 14.13 -6.76
C ALA A 16 -9.44 15.45 -6.24
N HIS A 17 -8.47 15.39 -5.33
CA HIS A 17 -7.78 16.53 -4.76
C HIS A 17 -6.35 16.61 -5.26
N ALA A 18 -6.02 17.72 -5.92
CA ALA A 18 -4.67 17.99 -6.35
C ALA A 18 -3.77 18.31 -5.13
N GLU A 19 -2.51 17.94 -5.24
CA GLU A 19 -1.50 18.35 -4.29
C GLU A 19 -1.28 19.87 -4.41
N ASN A 20 -1.90 20.64 -3.52
CA ASN A 20 -1.68 22.09 -3.43
C ASN A 20 -0.78 22.39 -2.23
N TYR A 21 0.49 22.72 -2.50
CA TYR A 21 1.53 22.85 -1.48
C TYR A 21 2.52 23.97 -1.82
N PRO A 22 3.20 24.55 -0.81
CA PRO A 22 4.23 25.56 -1.01
C PRO A 22 5.43 25.00 -1.81
N GLU A 23 6.11 25.87 -2.54
CA GLU A 23 7.36 25.51 -3.22
C GLU A 23 8.37 24.92 -2.22
N GLY A 24 9.10 23.89 -2.63
CA GLY A 24 10.06 23.18 -1.76
C GLY A 24 9.45 22.19 -0.77
N ALA A 25 8.13 21.99 -0.78
CA ALA A 25 7.48 21.00 0.08
C ALA A 25 7.97 19.58 -0.24
N ASN A 26 8.33 18.82 0.80
CA ASN A 26 8.63 17.40 0.65
C ASN A 26 7.36 16.58 0.43
N ALA A 27 7.52 15.29 0.09
CA ALA A 27 6.39 14.41 -0.22
C ALA A 27 5.31 14.34 0.88
N ALA A 28 5.69 14.37 2.16
CA ALA A 28 4.71 14.34 3.25
C ALA A 28 3.91 15.65 3.36
N LEU A 29 4.56 16.81 3.15
CA LEU A 29 3.86 18.10 3.13
C LEU A 29 2.94 18.24 1.92
N ARG A 30 3.29 17.60 0.80
CA ARG A 30 2.40 17.55 -0.37
C ARG A 30 1.11 16.80 -0.07
N VAL A 31 1.22 15.65 0.61
CA VAL A 31 0.05 14.91 1.10
C VAL A 31 -0.83 15.78 2.00
N PHE A 32 -0.25 16.54 2.92
CA PHE A 32 -1.03 17.44 3.79
C PHE A 32 -1.78 18.51 3.01
N GLY A 33 -1.25 18.98 1.89
CA GLY A 33 -1.97 19.88 1.00
C GLY A 33 -3.27 19.26 0.45
N ALA A 34 -3.21 18.01 0.02
CA ALA A 34 -4.40 17.26 -0.40
C ALA A 34 -5.35 16.97 0.78
N ASP A 35 -4.81 16.59 1.95
CA ASP A 35 -5.61 16.36 3.17
C ASP A 35 -6.43 17.59 3.57
N LEU A 36 -5.83 18.78 3.55
CA LEU A 36 -6.53 20.03 3.85
C LEU A 36 -7.64 20.30 2.84
N SER A 37 -7.38 20.06 1.56
CA SER A 37 -8.39 20.19 0.50
C SER A 37 -9.55 19.19 0.68
N MET A 38 -9.24 17.93 0.99
CA MET A 38 -10.26 16.92 1.30
C MET A 38 -11.11 17.31 2.51
N ALA A 39 -10.46 17.66 3.63
CA ALA A 39 -11.18 18.04 4.85
C ALA A 39 -12.12 19.23 4.65
N ALA A 40 -11.71 20.22 3.82
CA ALA A 40 -12.53 21.39 3.50
C ALA A 40 -13.69 21.08 2.54
N ALA A 41 -13.59 20.01 1.75
CA ALA A 41 -14.59 19.64 0.75
C ALA A 41 -15.63 18.64 1.26
N ILE A 42 -15.47 18.08 2.47
CA ILE A 42 -16.41 17.10 3.02
C ILE A 42 -17.83 17.69 3.09
N PRO A 43 -18.81 17.09 2.42
CA PRO A 43 -20.21 17.54 2.52
C PRO A 43 -20.79 17.17 3.89
N LYS A 44 -22.05 17.49 4.11
CA LYS A 44 -22.75 17.04 5.32
C LYS A 44 -22.92 15.52 5.27
N VAL A 45 -22.19 14.82 6.14
CA VAL A 45 -22.17 13.36 6.26
C VAL A 45 -22.33 12.94 7.72
N ASP A 46 -22.70 11.67 7.94
CA ASP A 46 -22.90 11.14 9.30
C ASP A 46 -21.60 10.57 9.88
N LEU A 47 -20.59 10.29 9.04
CA LEU A 47 -19.35 9.66 9.43
C LEU A 47 -18.29 9.91 8.35
N VAL A 48 -17.02 10.05 8.75
CA VAL A 48 -15.87 9.99 7.86
C VAL A 48 -15.06 8.72 8.10
N HIS A 49 -14.59 8.09 7.01
CA HIS A 49 -13.78 6.91 7.06
C HIS A 49 -12.51 7.11 6.22
N SER A 50 -11.35 7.03 6.85
CA SER A 50 -10.08 7.23 6.16
C SER A 50 -9.22 5.97 6.11
N HIS A 51 -8.44 5.85 5.03
CA HIS A 51 -7.56 4.73 4.77
C HIS A 51 -6.13 5.23 4.59
N THR A 52 -5.20 4.66 5.34
CA THR A 52 -3.77 4.99 5.35
C THR A 52 -3.46 6.43 5.79
N TRP A 53 -2.19 6.69 6.16
CA TRP A 53 -1.75 7.99 6.60
C TRP A 53 -1.94 9.12 5.55
N TYR A 54 -2.04 8.74 4.27
CA TYR A 54 -2.27 9.68 3.15
C TYR A 54 -3.64 10.38 3.17
N ALA A 55 -4.61 9.84 3.92
CA ALA A 55 -5.93 10.42 4.08
C ALA A 55 -6.35 10.53 5.55
N ASN A 56 -5.51 10.04 6.47
CA ASN A 56 -5.85 10.01 7.89
C ASN A 56 -5.94 11.41 8.49
N LEU A 57 -5.12 12.36 8.03
CA LEU A 57 -5.20 13.74 8.50
C LEU A 57 -6.49 14.40 8.00
N ALA A 58 -6.88 14.16 6.75
CA ALA A 58 -8.14 14.67 6.20
C ALA A 58 -9.33 14.18 7.02
N GLY A 59 -9.42 12.87 7.27
CA GLY A 59 -10.49 12.29 8.08
C GLY A 59 -10.52 12.83 9.51
N HIS A 60 -9.37 12.94 10.15
CA HIS A 60 -9.24 13.48 11.51
C HIS A 60 -9.72 14.95 11.58
N LEU A 61 -9.26 15.79 10.66
CA LEU A 61 -9.66 17.19 10.61
C LEU A 61 -11.15 17.34 10.27
N ALA A 62 -11.68 16.56 9.34
CA ALA A 62 -13.08 16.57 8.99
C ALA A 62 -13.97 16.19 10.19
N GLY A 63 -13.58 15.16 10.95
CA GLY A 63 -14.26 14.77 12.19
C GLY A 63 -14.32 15.91 13.19
N LEU A 64 -13.18 16.57 13.44
CA LEU A 64 -13.10 17.71 14.38
C LEU A 64 -13.89 18.94 13.90
N LEU A 65 -13.82 19.27 12.61
CA LEU A 65 -14.47 20.46 12.05
C LEU A 65 -16.01 20.35 12.06
N ASN A 66 -16.53 19.15 11.87
CA ASN A 66 -17.95 18.91 11.67
C ASN A 66 -18.62 18.20 12.86
N ASP A 67 -17.87 17.87 13.92
CA ASP A 67 -18.34 17.11 15.09
C ASP A 67 -19.02 15.79 14.68
N ILE A 68 -18.33 15.02 13.80
CA ILE A 68 -18.80 13.74 13.26
C ILE A 68 -17.79 12.63 13.57
N PRO A 69 -18.25 11.37 13.73
CA PRO A 69 -17.37 10.24 13.99
C PRO A 69 -16.33 10.03 12.89
N HIS A 70 -15.11 9.69 13.30
CA HIS A 70 -14.03 9.32 12.41
C HIS A 70 -13.62 7.87 12.61
N VAL A 71 -13.67 7.06 11.55
CA VAL A 71 -13.18 5.69 11.51
C VAL A 71 -11.90 5.63 10.68
N VAL A 72 -10.91 4.87 11.13
CA VAL A 72 -9.64 4.66 10.44
C VAL A 72 -9.45 3.19 10.10
N THR A 73 -9.00 2.87 8.90
CA THR A 73 -8.56 1.50 8.57
C THR A 73 -7.04 1.40 8.51
N ALA A 74 -6.49 0.51 9.33
CA ALA A 74 -5.08 0.14 9.37
C ALA A 74 -4.77 -0.97 8.35
N HIS A 75 -4.27 -0.60 7.15
CA HIS A 75 -3.75 -1.54 6.15
C HIS A 75 -2.27 -1.85 6.35
N SER A 76 -1.54 -0.94 6.96
CA SER A 76 -0.13 -1.03 7.37
C SER A 76 0.11 -0.02 8.48
N LEU A 77 1.22 -0.15 9.20
CA LEU A 77 1.60 0.75 10.28
C LEU A 77 2.94 1.41 9.97
N GLU A 78 3.04 2.72 10.14
CA GLU A 78 4.30 3.45 9.92
C GLU A 78 5.43 2.95 10.82
N PRO A 79 5.24 2.62 12.12
CA PRO A 79 6.29 2.04 12.95
C PRO A 79 6.87 0.72 12.43
N HIS A 80 6.09 -0.04 11.65
CA HIS A 80 6.53 -1.30 11.03
C HIS A 80 7.17 -1.10 9.65
N ARG A 81 7.39 0.15 9.22
CA ARG A 81 7.93 0.52 7.91
C ARG A 81 9.12 1.47 8.01
N PRO A 82 10.15 1.18 8.85
CA PRO A 82 11.27 2.11 9.10
C PRO A 82 12.07 2.43 7.83
N TRP A 83 12.07 1.54 6.82
CA TRP A 83 12.69 1.79 5.51
C TRP A 83 12.08 2.98 4.75
N LYS A 84 10.86 3.41 5.10
CA LYS A 84 10.28 4.63 4.53
C LYS A 84 11.07 5.90 4.86
N ALA A 85 11.88 5.88 5.91
CA ALA A 85 12.78 6.99 6.19
C ALA A 85 13.79 7.23 5.05
N GLU A 86 14.17 6.18 4.31
CA GLU A 86 15.02 6.29 3.13
C GLU A 86 14.28 7.01 1.97
N GLN A 87 12.96 6.80 1.85
CA GLN A 87 12.14 7.37 0.79
C GLN A 87 11.65 8.79 1.10
N LEU A 88 11.24 9.02 2.35
CA LEU A 88 10.57 10.25 2.78
C LEU A 88 11.50 11.19 3.56
N GLY A 89 12.69 10.74 3.97
CA GLY A 89 13.57 11.51 4.80
C GLY A 89 12.87 12.01 6.07
N GLY A 90 12.92 13.33 6.33
CA GLY A 90 12.22 13.97 7.44
C GLY A 90 10.69 13.81 7.39
N GLY A 91 10.12 13.56 6.21
CA GLY A 91 8.70 13.31 6.02
C GLY A 91 8.20 12.04 6.71
N TYR A 92 9.06 11.06 6.98
CA TYR A 92 8.69 9.85 7.73
C TYR A 92 8.21 10.18 9.16
N ARG A 93 8.77 11.20 9.79
CA ARG A 93 8.28 11.65 11.11
C ARG A 93 6.88 12.25 11.02
N LEU A 94 6.58 12.93 9.91
CA LEU A 94 5.26 13.51 9.68
C LEU A 94 4.23 12.42 9.41
N SER A 95 4.53 11.43 8.56
CA SER A 95 3.61 10.31 8.30
C SER A 95 3.33 9.50 9.57
N SER A 96 4.35 9.23 10.38
CA SER A 96 4.21 8.53 11.66
C SER A 96 3.40 9.34 12.68
N TRP A 97 3.60 10.65 12.74
CA TRP A 97 2.82 11.54 13.59
C TRP A 97 1.36 11.59 13.17
N THR A 98 1.10 11.71 11.88
CA THR A 98 -0.26 11.75 11.31
C THR A 98 -1.03 10.46 11.62
N GLU A 99 -0.43 9.30 11.35
CA GLU A 99 -1.04 8.00 11.62
C GLU A 99 -1.36 7.86 13.11
N LYS A 100 -0.39 8.14 13.98
CA LYS A 100 -0.59 8.09 15.42
C LYS A 100 -1.72 9.01 15.87
N THR A 101 -1.74 10.26 15.41
CA THR A 101 -2.73 11.28 15.81
C THR A 101 -4.13 10.85 15.38
N ALA A 102 -4.28 10.39 14.13
CA ALA A 102 -5.55 9.94 13.61
C ALA A 102 -6.07 8.70 14.35
N PHE A 103 -5.21 7.70 14.63
CA PHE A 103 -5.61 6.50 15.36
C PHE A 103 -6.05 6.80 16.78
N GLN A 104 -5.33 7.67 17.49
CA GLN A 104 -5.68 8.06 18.85
C GLN A 104 -6.95 8.92 18.93
N GLY A 105 -7.19 9.74 17.93
CA GLY A 105 -8.36 10.61 17.83
C GLY A 105 -9.59 9.96 17.17
N ALA A 106 -9.44 8.76 16.58
CA ALA A 106 -10.57 8.08 15.94
C ALA A 106 -11.56 7.51 16.95
N ASP A 107 -12.82 7.44 16.56
CA ASP A 107 -13.87 6.76 17.31
C ASP A 107 -13.77 5.24 17.19
N ALA A 108 -13.30 4.74 16.03
CA ALA A 108 -12.98 3.34 15.82
C ALA A 108 -11.78 3.17 14.87
N VAL A 109 -11.02 2.10 15.10
CA VAL A 109 -9.91 1.66 14.24
C VAL A 109 -10.22 0.27 13.71
N ILE A 110 -10.29 0.14 12.40
CA ILE A 110 -10.42 -1.15 11.73
C ILE A 110 -9.03 -1.70 11.45
N ALA A 111 -8.73 -2.87 11.99
CA ALA A 111 -7.56 -3.66 11.66
C ALA A 111 -7.94 -4.76 10.66
N VAL A 112 -7.24 -4.88 9.55
CA VAL A 112 -7.58 -5.82 8.47
C VAL A 112 -7.29 -7.30 8.80
N SER A 113 -6.70 -7.58 9.95
CA SER A 113 -6.46 -8.93 10.46
C SER A 113 -6.25 -8.92 11.98
N ALA A 114 -6.32 -10.08 12.62
CA ALA A 114 -5.98 -10.23 14.04
C ALA A 114 -4.51 -9.86 14.31
N GLY A 115 -3.58 -10.19 13.39
CA GLY A 115 -2.18 -9.76 13.46
C GLY A 115 -2.07 -8.24 13.43
N MET A 116 -2.74 -7.57 12.49
CA MET A 116 -2.76 -6.11 12.40
C MET A 116 -3.34 -5.46 13.67
N ARG A 117 -4.39 -6.06 14.28
CA ARG A 117 -4.93 -5.56 15.55
C ARG A 117 -3.87 -5.61 16.64
N LYS A 118 -3.17 -6.75 16.77
CA LYS A 118 -2.09 -6.90 17.76
C LYS A 118 -0.99 -5.87 17.52
N ASP A 119 -0.50 -5.76 16.29
CA ASP A 119 0.57 -4.83 15.90
C ASP A 119 0.17 -3.36 16.14
N THR A 120 -1.10 -3.01 15.90
CA THR A 120 -1.64 -1.67 16.18
C THR A 120 -1.60 -1.35 17.67
N LEU A 121 -2.06 -2.27 18.52
CA LEU A 121 -2.08 -2.08 19.97
C LEU A 121 -0.66 -2.06 20.57
N ASP A 122 0.24 -2.88 20.06
CA ASP A 122 1.65 -2.89 20.47
C ASP A 122 2.37 -1.58 20.06
N SER A 123 2.04 -1.02 18.90
CA SER A 123 2.66 0.19 18.38
C SER A 123 2.11 1.47 19.03
N TYR A 124 0.83 1.48 19.37
CA TYR A 124 0.11 2.64 19.90
C TYR A 124 -0.49 2.31 21.28
N THR A 125 0.36 2.19 22.27
CA THR A 125 0.03 1.72 23.64
C THR A 125 -1.01 2.56 24.38
N ASN A 126 -1.26 3.80 23.93
CA ASN A 126 -2.30 4.68 24.47
C ASN A 126 -3.65 4.56 23.73
N LEU A 127 -3.74 3.65 22.75
CA LEU A 127 -4.97 3.40 22.02
C LEU A 127 -5.85 2.44 22.85
N ASP A 128 -7.12 2.81 23.02
CA ASP A 128 -8.10 1.97 23.69
C ASP A 128 -8.34 0.68 22.88
N PRO A 129 -8.08 -0.50 23.44
CA PRO A 129 -8.29 -1.77 22.76
C PRO A 129 -9.73 -2.02 22.30
N ASP A 130 -10.71 -1.43 22.99
CA ASP A 130 -12.14 -1.57 22.65
C ASP A 130 -12.53 -0.78 21.39
N LYS A 131 -11.71 0.19 20.99
CA LYS A 131 -11.86 0.91 19.73
C LYS A 131 -11.28 0.17 18.52
N VAL A 132 -10.51 -0.90 18.71
CA VAL A 132 -9.81 -1.60 17.63
C VAL A 132 -10.53 -2.88 17.24
N HIS A 133 -11.15 -2.87 16.06
CA HIS A 133 -11.97 -3.97 15.57
C HIS A 133 -11.32 -4.67 14.39
N VAL A 134 -11.48 -6.00 14.28
CA VAL A 134 -10.98 -6.77 13.14
C VAL A 134 -12.06 -6.87 12.07
N VAL A 135 -11.81 -6.20 10.93
CA VAL A 135 -12.64 -6.35 9.72
C VAL A 135 -11.71 -6.68 8.55
N LYS A 136 -11.81 -7.89 8.04
CA LYS A 136 -10.95 -8.34 6.93
C LYS A 136 -11.33 -7.63 5.62
N ASN A 137 -10.32 -7.40 4.77
CA ASN A 137 -10.57 -6.92 3.42
C ASN A 137 -11.47 -7.91 2.65
N GLY A 138 -12.39 -7.36 1.87
CA GLY A 138 -13.18 -8.11 0.91
C GLY A 138 -12.50 -8.18 -0.45
N ILE A 139 -13.01 -9.05 -1.31
CA ILE A 139 -12.65 -9.17 -2.71
C ILE A 139 -13.90 -9.55 -3.51
N ASP A 140 -14.01 -9.07 -4.73
CA ASP A 140 -15.07 -9.49 -5.65
C ASP A 140 -14.76 -10.93 -6.13
N THR A 141 -15.55 -11.89 -5.64
CA THR A 141 -15.36 -13.31 -5.96
C THR A 141 -15.91 -13.71 -7.33
N GLU A 142 -16.67 -12.84 -7.99
CA GLU A 142 -17.10 -13.04 -9.37
C GLU A 142 -16.02 -12.60 -10.37
N GLU A 143 -15.31 -11.55 -10.06
CA GLU A 143 -14.17 -11.08 -10.85
C GLU A 143 -12.91 -11.93 -10.57
N PHE A 144 -12.58 -12.13 -9.29
CA PHE A 144 -11.38 -12.84 -8.84
C PHE A 144 -11.70 -14.30 -8.49
N LYS A 145 -11.91 -15.11 -9.49
CA LYS A 145 -12.16 -16.56 -9.36
C LYS A 145 -11.19 -17.36 -10.22
N PRO A 146 -11.01 -18.66 -9.93
CA PRO A 146 -10.21 -19.53 -10.78
C PRO A 146 -10.71 -19.52 -12.22
N ASP A 147 -9.81 -19.23 -13.15
CA ASP A 147 -10.05 -19.30 -14.58
C ASP A 147 -9.27 -20.49 -15.16
N PRO A 148 -9.95 -21.49 -15.78
CA PRO A 148 -9.29 -22.62 -16.43
C PRO A 148 -8.63 -22.26 -17.77
N GLY A 149 -8.83 -21.05 -18.29
CA GLY A 149 -8.21 -20.54 -19.51
C GLY A 149 -6.68 -20.50 -19.39
N THR A 150 -5.99 -20.94 -20.42
CA THR A 150 -4.52 -21.03 -20.46
C THR A 150 -3.89 -20.15 -21.53
N ASP A 151 -4.70 -19.50 -22.36
CA ASP A 151 -4.28 -18.69 -23.50
C ASP A 151 -3.36 -17.53 -23.11
N VAL A 152 -3.71 -16.81 -22.04
CA VAL A 152 -2.86 -15.71 -21.51
C VAL A 152 -1.53 -16.24 -21.01
N VAL A 153 -1.56 -17.32 -20.24
CA VAL A 153 -0.35 -17.88 -19.60
C VAL A 153 0.61 -18.43 -20.65
N THR A 154 0.08 -19.18 -21.64
CA THR A 154 0.87 -19.70 -22.76
C THR A 154 1.33 -18.60 -23.70
N GLY A 155 0.51 -17.56 -23.89
CA GLY A 155 0.88 -16.36 -24.65
C GLY A 155 2.06 -15.58 -24.05
N LEU A 156 2.26 -15.68 -22.74
CA LEU A 156 3.43 -15.14 -22.03
C LEU A 156 4.67 -16.06 -22.14
N GLY A 157 4.58 -17.20 -22.80
CA GLY A 157 5.68 -18.15 -22.96
C GLY A 157 5.85 -19.11 -21.79
N ILE A 158 4.87 -19.22 -20.88
CA ILE A 158 4.91 -20.14 -19.76
C ILE A 158 4.52 -21.54 -20.25
N ASP A 159 5.39 -22.51 -20.00
CA ASP A 159 5.18 -23.92 -20.28
C ASP A 159 4.38 -24.55 -19.11
N LEU A 160 3.17 -25.00 -19.37
CA LEU A 160 2.27 -25.54 -18.34
C LEU A 160 2.69 -26.92 -17.83
N ASP A 161 3.55 -27.64 -18.58
CA ASP A 161 4.05 -28.95 -18.18
C ASP A 161 5.27 -28.87 -17.26
N LYS A 162 5.79 -27.64 -17.02
CA LYS A 162 6.94 -27.39 -16.16
C LYS A 162 6.55 -26.72 -14.85
N PRO A 163 7.26 -27.03 -13.76
CA PRO A 163 7.06 -26.29 -12.51
C PRO A 163 7.41 -24.82 -12.68
N SER A 164 6.63 -23.93 -12.06
CA SER A 164 6.87 -22.49 -12.10
C SER A 164 6.87 -21.87 -10.70
N VAL A 165 7.78 -20.93 -10.50
CA VAL A 165 7.79 -20.03 -9.36
C VAL A 165 7.39 -18.65 -9.85
N VAL A 166 6.27 -18.14 -9.33
CA VAL A 166 5.67 -16.89 -9.78
C VAL A 166 5.79 -15.82 -8.69
N PHE A 167 6.25 -14.65 -9.06
CA PHE A 167 6.21 -13.45 -8.23
C PHE A 167 5.23 -12.44 -8.85
N VAL A 168 4.33 -11.92 -8.03
CA VAL A 168 3.41 -10.85 -8.42
C VAL A 168 3.54 -9.71 -7.41
N GLY A 169 3.91 -8.51 -7.87
CA GLY A 169 3.99 -7.37 -6.98
C GLY A 169 4.90 -6.24 -7.45
N ARG A 170 4.92 -5.15 -6.68
CA ARG A 170 5.84 -4.03 -6.93
C ARG A 170 7.27 -4.40 -6.57
N ILE A 171 8.22 -3.77 -7.24
CA ILE A 171 9.65 -3.92 -6.94
C ILE A 171 10.01 -3.01 -5.77
N THR A 172 9.87 -3.53 -4.55
CA THR A 172 10.16 -2.81 -3.31
C THR A 172 11.05 -3.65 -2.40
N ARG A 173 11.77 -3.02 -1.47
CA ARG A 173 12.56 -3.75 -0.45
C ARG A 173 11.65 -4.69 0.37
N GLN A 174 10.46 -4.23 0.72
CA GLN A 174 9.47 -4.99 1.50
C GLN A 174 9.04 -6.29 0.82
N LYS A 175 8.94 -6.31 -0.51
CA LYS A 175 8.51 -7.50 -1.27
C LYS A 175 9.61 -8.53 -1.46
N GLY A 176 10.86 -8.16 -1.19
CA GLY A 176 11.99 -9.09 -1.17
C GLY A 176 12.36 -9.72 -2.50
N LEU A 177 11.98 -9.14 -3.64
CA LEU A 177 12.23 -9.69 -4.97
C LEU A 177 13.70 -10.04 -5.20
N ILE A 178 14.64 -9.24 -4.67
CA ILE A 178 16.07 -9.51 -4.78
C ILE A 178 16.46 -10.89 -4.19
N HIS A 179 15.79 -11.30 -3.11
CA HIS A 179 16.06 -12.60 -2.49
C HIS A 179 15.53 -13.76 -3.36
N LEU A 180 14.37 -13.57 -3.99
CA LEU A 180 13.82 -14.54 -4.93
C LEU A 180 14.75 -14.70 -6.16
N VAL A 181 15.18 -13.58 -6.77
CA VAL A 181 16.08 -13.61 -7.94
C VAL A 181 17.38 -14.34 -7.63
N ARG A 182 18.00 -14.06 -6.48
CA ARG A 182 19.20 -14.77 -6.03
C ARG A 182 18.96 -16.25 -5.69
N ALA A 183 17.81 -16.57 -5.10
CA ALA A 183 17.45 -17.96 -4.82
C ALA A 183 17.21 -18.76 -6.10
N ALA A 184 16.68 -18.11 -7.13
CA ALA A 184 16.37 -18.71 -8.41
C ALA A 184 17.61 -19.28 -9.13
N GLU A 185 18.82 -18.78 -8.85
CA GLU A 185 20.08 -19.35 -9.34
C GLU A 185 20.27 -20.82 -8.91
N LYS A 186 19.62 -21.23 -7.81
CA LYS A 186 19.72 -22.57 -7.21
C LYS A 186 18.52 -23.46 -7.50
N PHE A 187 17.51 -22.95 -8.21
CA PHE A 187 16.36 -23.76 -8.59
C PHE A 187 16.75 -24.80 -9.63
N ASP A 188 15.99 -25.90 -9.65
CA ASP A 188 16.10 -26.89 -10.70
C ASP A 188 16.02 -26.24 -12.09
N SER A 189 16.79 -26.77 -13.06
CA SER A 189 16.87 -26.20 -14.41
C SER A 189 15.53 -26.19 -15.14
N GLU A 190 14.63 -27.11 -14.82
CA GLU A 190 13.29 -27.21 -15.43
C GLU A 190 12.30 -26.21 -14.79
N THR A 191 12.60 -25.65 -13.61
CA THR A 191 11.71 -24.68 -12.93
C THR A 191 11.74 -23.34 -13.65
N GLN A 192 10.60 -22.89 -14.12
CA GLN A 192 10.42 -21.56 -14.71
C GLN A 192 10.33 -20.50 -13.62
N VAL A 193 10.86 -19.31 -13.86
CA VAL A 193 10.76 -18.16 -12.97
C VAL A 193 9.97 -17.06 -13.67
N VAL A 194 8.80 -16.74 -13.16
CA VAL A 194 7.88 -15.78 -13.76
C VAL A 194 7.77 -14.55 -12.86
N LEU A 195 8.13 -13.38 -13.37
CA LEU A 195 8.16 -12.13 -12.60
C LEU A 195 7.17 -11.12 -13.16
N LEU A 196 5.95 -11.09 -12.60
CA LEU A 196 4.95 -10.06 -12.88
C LEU A 196 5.20 -8.87 -11.93
N ALA A 197 6.26 -8.12 -12.24
CA ALA A 197 6.80 -7.08 -11.38
C ALA A 197 6.42 -5.69 -11.89
N GLY A 198 5.81 -4.89 -11.02
CA GLY A 198 5.50 -3.49 -11.30
C GLY A 198 6.72 -2.56 -11.18
N ALA A 199 6.49 -1.25 -11.30
CA ALA A 199 7.55 -0.25 -11.23
C ALA A 199 8.34 -0.32 -9.90
N PRO A 200 9.65 -0.09 -9.95
CA PRO A 200 10.50 -0.01 -8.76
C PRO A 200 10.24 1.28 -7.97
N ASP A 201 10.36 1.22 -6.64
CA ASP A 201 10.14 2.37 -5.77
C ASP A 201 11.24 3.45 -5.91
N THR A 202 12.48 3.06 -6.23
CA THR A 202 13.61 3.98 -6.42
C THR A 202 14.54 3.53 -7.55
N PRO A 203 15.31 4.47 -8.17
CA PRO A 203 16.30 4.13 -9.21
C PRO A 203 17.36 3.12 -8.73
N GLU A 204 17.78 3.18 -7.46
CA GLU A 204 18.77 2.27 -6.89
C GLU A 204 18.23 0.83 -6.83
N ILE A 205 16.96 0.67 -6.40
CA ILE A 205 16.29 -0.63 -6.38
C ILE A 205 16.11 -1.15 -7.81
N ALA A 206 15.74 -0.27 -8.76
CA ALA A 206 15.62 -0.61 -10.18
C ALA A 206 16.94 -1.19 -10.70
N LYS A 207 18.05 -0.49 -10.45
CA LYS A 207 19.38 -0.93 -10.88
C LYS A 207 19.76 -2.26 -10.23
N GLN A 208 19.62 -2.39 -8.92
CA GLN A 208 19.98 -3.59 -8.17
C GLN A 208 19.24 -4.84 -8.68
N ILE A 209 17.93 -4.72 -8.91
CA ILE A 209 17.11 -5.81 -9.41
C ILE A 209 17.43 -6.09 -10.88
N GLY A 210 17.61 -5.06 -11.70
CA GLY A 210 17.96 -5.20 -13.12
C GLY A 210 19.28 -5.94 -13.31
N ASP A 211 20.32 -5.58 -12.57
CA ASP A 211 21.62 -6.26 -12.61
C ASP A 211 21.52 -7.74 -12.20
N ALA A 212 20.80 -8.01 -11.10
CA ALA A 212 20.59 -9.38 -10.62
C ALA A 212 19.74 -10.22 -11.60
N PHE A 213 18.73 -9.61 -12.21
CA PHE A 213 17.88 -10.26 -13.19
C PHE A 213 18.65 -10.59 -14.48
N ALA A 214 19.43 -9.65 -14.99
CA ALA A 214 20.29 -9.89 -16.17
C ALA A 214 21.31 -11.02 -15.91
N HIS A 215 21.88 -11.08 -14.70
CA HIS A 215 22.77 -12.17 -14.31
C HIS A 215 22.01 -13.51 -14.30
N LEU A 216 20.81 -13.56 -13.70
CA LEU A 216 19.98 -14.76 -13.68
C LEU A 216 19.62 -15.22 -15.09
N GLN A 217 19.21 -14.31 -15.99
CA GLN A 217 18.87 -14.63 -17.38
C GLN A 217 20.08 -15.15 -18.17
N SER A 218 21.29 -14.68 -17.89
CA SER A 218 22.49 -15.18 -18.55
C SER A 218 22.84 -16.63 -18.18
N GLY A 219 22.39 -17.08 -17.00
CA GLY A 219 22.59 -18.46 -16.51
C GLY A 219 21.40 -19.40 -16.74
N ARG A 220 20.22 -18.87 -17.06
CA ARG A 220 18.96 -19.62 -17.19
C ARG A 220 18.12 -19.10 -18.34
N GLY A 221 17.70 -19.98 -19.25
CA GLY A 221 16.83 -19.62 -20.37
C GLY A 221 15.32 -19.55 -20.05
N ASN A 222 14.91 -19.92 -18.83
CA ASN A 222 13.50 -20.05 -18.42
C ASN A 222 13.07 -19.00 -17.37
N VAL A 223 13.52 -17.76 -17.57
CA VAL A 223 13.16 -16.59 -16.76
C VAL A 223 12.32 -15.63 -17.60
N LEU A 224 11.09 -15.42 -17.21
CA LEU A 224 10.05 -14.68 -17.94
C LEU A 224 9.61 -13.42 -17.17
#